data_f184acd270c16a4a193c1aced000aab0
#
_entry.id   f184acd270c16a4a193c1aced000aab0
#
_cell.length_a   1.000
_cell.length_b   1.000
_cell.length_c   1.000
_cell.angle_alpha   90.00
_cell.angle_beta   90.00
_cell.angle_gamma   90.00
#
_symmetry.space_group_name_H-M   'P 1'
#
loop_
_entity.id
_entity.type
_entity.pdbx_description
1 polymer ?
#
loop_
_entity_poly.entity_id
_entity_poly.type
_entity_poly.pdbx_seq_one_letter_code
_entity_poly.pdbx_strand_id
1 'polypeptide(L)'
;PTAAPIPPENLLHSPASVVGARMHMLGVEAEIAFRLAKDLPPRTRPYSERAIAAAVGEVLVAIELCDTRLANWKKTSGLWKLADFQNNDALVIGSGSKDWQKIDFLKQEVEFRIGTRVARAKGAHSFGNPFRLLPWLVRHAAKRGHGLHAGDVITTGAWTGLEIAKV
;
A
#
# COMPACT_ATOMS: atom_id res chain seq x y z
N PRO A 1 -10.27 -1.82 -9.08
CA PRO A 1 -9.37 -2.02 -7.94
C PRO A 1 -9.58 -3.39 -7.30
N THR A 2 -8.54 -3.93 -6.70
CA THR A 2 -8.55 -5.12 -5.85
C THR A 2 -8.07 -4.74 -4.46
N ALA A 3 -8.46 -5.50 -3.44
CA ALA A 3 -7.95 -5.33 -2.09
C ALA A 3 -7.83 -6.70 -1.42
N ALA A 4 -6.81 -6.84 -0.59
CA ALA A 4 -6.62 -7.98 0.28
C ALA A 4 -6.06 -7.49 1.64
N PRO A 5 -6.38 -8.18 2.75
CA PRO A 5 -5.71 -7.88 4.02
C PRO A 5 -4.26 -8.34 3.97
N ILE A 6 -3.36 -7.52 4.49
CA ILE A 6 -1.98 -7.92 4.79
C ILE A 6 -2.01 -8.55 6.18
N PRO A 7 -1.48 -9.78 6.36
CA PRO A 7 -1.39 -10.39 7.68
C PRO A 7 -0.61 -9.50 8.66
N PRO A 8 -1.03 -9.39 9.93
CA PRO A 8 -0.38 -8.50 10.90
C PRO A 8 1.12 -8.75 11.06
N GLU A 9 1.57 -10.00 10.97
CA GLU A 9 2.97 -10.39 11.03
C GLU A 9 3.81 -9.88 9.86
N ASN A 10 3.16 -9.52 8.74
CA ASN A 10 3.80 -8.97 7.54
C ASN A 10 3.77 -7.43 7.52
N LEU A 11 3.18 -6.80 8.54
CA LEU A 11 3.24 -5.36 8.73
C LEU A 11 4.43 -5.01 9.62
N LEU A 12 5.48 -4.50 9.02
CA LEU A 12 6.74 -4.18 9.68
C LEU A 12 6.89 -2.68 9.91
N HIS A 13 7.73 -2.31 10.88
CA HIS A 13 8.06 -0.91 11.17
C HIS A 13 9.50 -0.61 10.79
N SER A 14 9.74 0.54 10.16
CA SER A 14 11.09 1.00 9.83
C SER A 14 11.86 1.44 11.08
N PRO A 15 13.14 1.04 11.26
CA PRO A 15 13.90 0.16 10.36
C PRO A 15 13.50 -1.31 10.51
N ALA A 16 13.45 -2.03 9.38
CA ALA A 16 13.14 -3.47 9.37
C ALA A 16 14.23 -4.26 8.65
N SER A 17 14.41 -5.52 9.08
CA SER A 17 15.31 -6.47 8.43
C SER A 17 14.54 -7.68 7.94
N VAL A 18 14.75 -8.05 6.69
CA VAL A 18 14.12 -9.22 6.05
C VAL A 18 15.19 -10.12 5.45
N VAL A 19 15.01 -11.43 5.60
CA VAL A 19 15.98 -12.41 5.13
C VAL A 19 15.78 -12.64 3.63
N GLY A 20 16.53 -11.93 2.80
CA GLY A 20 16.43 -11.98 1.33
C GLY A 20 16.68 -13.37 0.73
N ALA A 21 17.48 -14.23 1.39
CA ALA A 21 17.73 -15.60 0.93
C ALA A 21 16.45 -16.49 0.85
N ARG A 22 15.35 -16.07 1.47
CA ARG A 22 14.04 -16.76 1.40
C ARG A 22 13.13 -16.24 0.29
N MET A 23 13.52 -15.15 -0.37
CA MET A 23 12.72 -14.49 -1.37
C MET A 23 13.12 -14.93 -2.78
N HIS A 24 12.13 -15.15 -3.64
CA HIS A 24 12.32 -15.55 -5.03
C HIS A 24 12.39 -14.36 -5.98
N MET A 25 11.69 -13.27 -5.67
CA MET A 25 11.56 -12.11 -6.53
C MET A 25 12.44 -10.95 -6.07
N LEU A 26 12.59 -10.75 -4.78
CA LEU A 26 13.29 -9.60 -4.18
C LEU A 26 12.75 -8.27 -4.71
N GLY A 27 11.44 -8.20 -4.91
CA GLY A 27 10.78 -7.01 -5.41
C GLY A 27 10.61 -5.97 -4.31
N VAL A 28 10.72 -4.70 -4.68
CA VAL A 28 10.56 -3.58 -3.75
C VAL A 28 9.81 -2.46 -4.46
N GLU A 29 8.79 -1.91 -3.82
CA GLU A 29 8.00 -0.79 -4.32
C GLU A 29 7.92 0.31 -3.27
N ALA A 30 8.10 1.57 -3.70
CA ALA A 30 7.83 2.71 -2.84
C ALA A 30 6.36 3.09 -2.93
N GLU A 31 5.71 3.21 -1.79
CA GLU A 31 4.29 3.46 -1.67
C GLU A 31 3.93 4.58 -0.71
N ILE A 32 2.70 5.05 -0.79
CA ILE A 32 2.05 5.87 0.23
C ILE A 32 0.94 5.04 0.86
N ALA A 33 0.90 5.02 2.19
CA ALA A 33 -0.17 4.40 2.95
C ALA A 33 -0.93 5.44 3.79
N PHE A 34 -2.19 5.15 4.07
CA PHE A 34 -3.04 5.95 4.97
C PHE A 34 -3.26 5.17 6.26
N ARG A 35 -3.08 5.82 7.41
CA ARG A 35 -3.48 5.25 8.71
C ARG A 35 -4.77 5.90 9.17
N LEU A 36 -5.75 5.08 9.55
CA LEU A 36 -6.99 5.56 10.11
C LEU A 36 -6.81 5.97 11.58
N ALA A 37 -7.42 7.07 11.97
CA ALA A 37 -7.56 7.52 13.36
C ALA A 37 -8.95 7.25 13.94
N LYS A 38 -9.92 6.85 13.09
CA LYS A 38 -11.29 6.57 13.52
C LYS A 38 -11.83 5.36 12.77
N ASP A 39 -12.72 4.65 13.44
CA ASP A 39 -13.45 3.53 12.85
C ASP A 39 -14.39 3.98 11.72
N LEU A 40 -14.52 3.12 10.73
CA LEU A 40 -15.50 3.21 9.66
C LEU A 40 -16.30 1.90 9.62
N PRO A 41 -17.25 1.70 10.57
CA PRO A 41 -18.03 0.48 10.65
C PRO A 41 -18.86 0.24 9.38
N PRO A 42 -19.22 -1.02 9.05
CA PRO A 42 -20.06 -1.33 7.92
C PRO A 42 -21.45 -0.70 8.08
N ARG A 43 -21.96 -0.12 6.98
CA ARG A 43 -23.30 0.46 6.95
C ARG A 43 -23.87 0.43 5.54
N THR A 44 -25.19 0.47 5.43
CA THR A 44 -25.92 0.47 4.15
C THR A 44 -25.74 1.78 3.38
N ARG A 45 -25.84 2.93 4.07
CA ARG A 45 -25.62 4.24 3.44
C ARG A 45 -24.11 4.51 3.33
N PRO A 46 -23.58 4.73 2.12
CA PRO A 46 -22.16 5.01 1.93
C PRO A 46 -21.67 6.22 2.72
N TYR A 47 -20.42 6.19 3.14
CA TYR A 47 -19.72 7.35 3.71
C TYR A 47 -19.46 8.39 2.62
N SER A 48 -19.61 9.67 2.97
CA SER A 48 -19.11 10.75 2.12
C SER A 48 -17.58 10.76 2.12
N GLU A 49 -16.97 11.27 1.06
CA GLU A 49 -15.50 11.42 1.00
C GLU A 49 -14.97 12.27 2.17
N ARG A 50 -15.72 13.32 2.55
CA ARG A 50 -15.40 14.14 3.72
C ARG A 50 -15.36 13.34 5.02
N ALA A 51 -16.30 12.43 5.21
CA ALA A 51 -16.32 11.58 6.40
C ALA A 51 -15.15 10.59 6.42
N ILE A 52 -14.79 10.03 5.25
CA ILE A 52 -13.64 9.14 5.11
C ILE A 52 -12.34 9.94 5.35
N ALA A 53 -12.21 11.13 4.76
CA ALA A 53 -11.05 11.99 4.98
C ALA A 53 -10.88 12.37 6.47
N ALA A 54 -11.99 12.61 7.17
CA ALA A 54 -11.98 12.90 8.62
C ALA A 54 -11.63 11.68 9.50
N ALA A 55 -11.65 10.47 8.93
CA ALA A 55 -11.22 9.25 9.60
C ALA A 55 -9.72 8.96 9.39
N VAL A 56 -9.10 9.53 8.36
CA VAL A 56 -7.65 9.40 8.12
C VAL A 56 -6.89 10.27 9.12
N GLY A 57 -5.99 9.67 9.88
CA GLY A 57 -5.14 10.36 10.85
C GLY A 57 -3.84 10.87 10.24
N GLU A 58 -3.22 10.10 9.39
CA GLU A 58 -1.95 10.45 8.76
C GLU A 58 -1.72 9.69 7.45
N VAL A 59 -0.81 10.22 6.66
CA VAL A 59 -0.21 9.54 5.50
C VAL A 59 1.20 9.10 5.88
N LEU A 60 1.56 7.89 5.48
CA LEU A 60 2.84 7.25 5.78
C LEU A 60 3.61 7.01 4.51
N VAL A 61 4.93 7.11 4.58
CA VAL A 61 5.81 6.47 3.59
C VAL A 61 5.82 4.97 3.87
N ALA A 62 5.70 4.17 2.84
CA ALA A 62 5.76 2.72 2.95
C ALA A 62 6.66 2.11 1.86
N ILE A 63 7.18 0.93 2.16
CA ILE A 63 7.89 0.08 1.20
C ILE A 63 7.18 -1.26 1.19
N GLU A 64 6.64 -1.64 0.05
CA GLU A 64 6.17 -3.01 -0.16
C GLU A 64 7.35 -3.89 -0.56
N LEU A 65 7.48 -5.01 0.14
CA LEU A 65 8.36 -6.10 -0.23
C LEU A 65 7.52 -7.09 -1.04
N CYS A 66 7.89 -7.23 -2.31
CA CYS A 66 7.18 -8.11 -3.22
C CYS A 66 7.94 -9.42 -3.38
N ASP A 67 7.26 -10.50 -3.10
CA ASP A 67 7.73 -11.85 -3.39
C ASP A 67 6.58 -12.71 -3.91
N THR A 68 6.88 -13.90 -4.37
CA THR A 68 5.90 -14.77 -4.99
C THR A 68 6.15 -16.24 -4.63
N ARG A 69 5.05 -16.96 -4.42
CA ARG A 69 5.04 -18.42 -4.25
C ARG A 69 5.00 -19.17 -5.59
N LEU A 70 5.00 -18.41 -6.71
CA LEU A 70 4.84 -18.96 -8.06
C LEU A 70 6.20 -19.08 -8.78
N ALA A 71 6.64 -20.29 -9.09
CA ALA A 71 7.95 -20.55 -9.71
C ALA A 71 8.18 -19.78 -11.04
N ASN A 72 7.15 -19.62 -11.86
CA ASN A 72 7.20 -18.94 -13.17
C ASN A 72 6.38 -17.64 -13.16
N TRP A 73 6.47 -16.84 -12.11
CA TRP A 73 5.64 -15.66 -11.89
C TRP A 73 5.59 -14.68 -13.09
N LYS A 74 6.69 -14.53 -13.85
CA LYS A 74 6.74 -13.64 -15.02
C LYS A 74 5.77 -14.06 -16.14
N LYS A 75 5.53 -15.37 -16.26
CA LYS A 75 4.64 -15.95 -17.28
C LYS A 75 3.26 -16.32 -16.73
N THR A 76 3.05 -16.15 -15.45
CA THR A 76 1.81 -16.54 -14.78
C THR A 76 0.70 -15.50 -15.03
N SER A 77 -0.54 -15.98 -15.21
CA SER A 77 -1.69 -15.10 -15.46
C SER A 77 -1.99 -14.18 -14.26
N GLY A 78 -2.67 -13.06 -14.53
CA GLY A 78 -3.06 -12.09 -13.49
C GLY A 78 -3.94 -12.68 -12.39
N LEU A 79 -4.76 -13.70 -12.69
CA LEU A 79 -5.61 -14.35 -11.67
C LEU A 79 -4.77 -15.14 -10.66
N TRP A 80 -3.71 -15.81 -11.09
CA TRP A 80 -2.79 -16.49 -10.18
C TRP A 80 -2.01 -15.50 -9.32
N LYS A 81 -1.56 -14.38 -9.91
CA LYS A 81 -0.92 -13.30 -9.13
C LYS A 81 -1.87 -12.71 -8.09
N LEU A 82 -3.13 -12.53 -8.47
CA LEU A 82 -4.16 -12.07 -7.53
C LEU A 82 -4.37 -13.06 -6.38
N ALA A 83 -4.40 -14.36 -6.68
CA ALA A 83 -4.51 -15.41 -5.66
C ALA A 83 -3.25 -15.47 -4.76
N ASP A 84 -2.10 -15.06 -5.28
CA ASP A 84 -0.81 -14.95 -4.58
C ASP A 84 -0.62 -13.53 -3.97
N PHE A 85 -1.68 -12.93 -3.44
CA PHE A 85 -1.72 -11.61 -2.81
C PHE A 85 -1.15 -10.47 -3.67
N GLN A 86 -1.23 -10.55 -4.99
CA GLN A 86 -0.59 -9.60 -5.93
C GLN A 86 0.94 -9.56 -5.75
N ASN A 87 1.54 -10.67 -5.34
CA ASN A 87 2.94 -10.84 -4.96
C ASN A 87 3.34 -10.05 -3.69
N ASN A 88 2.40 -9.67 -2.84
CA ASN A 88 2.74 -9.07 -1.56
C ASN A 88 3.41 -10.12 -0.65
N ASP A 89 4.49 -9.72 0.00
CA ASP A 89 5.15 -10.46 1.08
C ASP A 89 5.07 -9.70 2.39
N ALA A 90 5.50 -8.44 2.41
CA ALA A 90 5.43 -7.59 3.60
C ALA A 90 5.27 -6.11 3.24
N LEU A 91 4.80 -5.32 4.19
CA LEU A 91 4.74 -3.87 4.11
C LEU A 91 5.54 -3.27 5.25
N VAL A 92 6.58 -2.50 4.93
CA VAL A 92 7.37 -1.74 5.90
C VAL A 92 6.84 -0.32 5.95
N ILE A 93 6.30 0.10 7.09
CA ILE A 93 5.81 1.48 7.29
C ILE A 93 6.87 2.33 7.98
N GLY A 94 7.06 3.53 7.44
CA GLY A 94 8.01 4.53 7.93
C GLY A 94 7.33 5.73 8.59
N SER A 95 7.96 6.88 8.47
CA SER A 95 7.45 8.15 8.99
C SER A 95 6.19 8.62 8.25
N GLY A 96 5.41 9.48 8.89
CA GLY A 96 4.17 9.99 8.33
C GLY A 96 3.97 11.49 8.53
N SER A 97 2.90 11.99 7.93
CA SER A 97 2.43 13.36 8.07
C SER A 97 0.95 13.41 8.44
N LYS A 98 0.63 14.13 9.50
CA LYS A 98 -0.76 14.42 9.88
C LYS A 98 -1.38 15.53 9.03
N ASP A 99 -0.56 16.35 8.41
CA ASP A 99 -0.95 17.45 7.51
C ASP A 99 -1.19 16.97 6.06
N TRP A 100 -1.59 15.72 5.91
CA TRP A 100 -1.70 15.04 4.63
C TRP A 100 -2.64 15.73 3.62
N GLN A 101 -3.67 16.45 4.09
CA GLN A 101 -4.58 17.20 3.22
C GLN A 101 -3.90 18.38 2.48
N LYS A 102 -2.72 18.80 2.96
CA LYS A 102 -1.90 19.83 2.31
C LYS A 102 -1.01 19.27 1.21
N ILE A 103 -0.91 17.94 1.09
CA ILE A 103 -0.07 17.27 0.09
C ILE A 103 -0.77 17.30 -1.27
N ASP A 104 -0.13 17.89 -2.25
CA ASP A 104 -0.53 17.76 -3.65
C ASP A 104 0.07 16.47 -4.23
N PHE A 105 -0.69 15.38 -4.16
CA PHE A 105 -0.25 14.08 -4.65
C PHE A 105 0.09 14.07 -6.15
N LEU A 106 -0.46 14.98 -6.94
CA LEU A 106 -0.13 15.09 -8.38
C LEU A 106 1.26 15.72 -8.61
N LYS A 107 1.81 16.37 -7.58
CA LYS A 107 3.14 17.00 -7.63
C LYS A 107 4.13 16.41 -6.64
N GLN A 108 3.67 15.47 -5.79
CA GLN A 108 4.53 14.84 -4.80
C GLN A 108 5.69 14.12 -5.47
N GLU A 109 6.89 14.47 -5.08
CA GLU A 109 8.11 13.78 -5.50
C GLU A 109 8.43 12.65 -4.54
N VAL A 110 8.85 11.52 -5.11
CA VAL A 110 9.29 10.33 -4.39
C VAL A 110 10.68 9.97 -4.88
N GLU A 111 11.60 9.78 -3.96
CA GLU A 111 12.92 9.21 -4.22
C GLU A 111 13.03 7.90 -3.46
N PHE A 112 13.42 6.86 -4.17
CA PHE A 112 13.60 5.52 -3.65
C PHE A 112 15.01 5.01 -3.99
N ARG A 113 15.71 4.45 -3.01
CA ARG A 113 17.08 3.97 -3.14
C ARG A 113 17.21 2.50 -2.82
N ILE A 114 17.88 1.75 -3.68
CA ILE A 114 18.30 0.37 -3.45
C ILE A 114 19.80 0.27 -3.72
N GLY A 115 20.60 0.18 -2.67
CA GLY A 115 22.06 0.29 -2.79
C GLY A 115 22.46 1.61 -3.43
N THR A 116 23.15 1.54 -4.54
CA THR A 116 23.57 2.74 -5.31
C THR A 116 22.54 3.22 -6.35
N ARG A 117 21.50 2.42 -6.60
CA ARG A 117 20.45 2.80 -7.57
C ARG A 117 19.46 3.75 -6.93
N VAL A 118 19.02 4.72 -7.72
CA VAL A 118 18.01 5.70 -7.31
C VAL A 118 16.90 5.71 -8.35
N ALA A 119 15.67 5.47 -7.90
CA ALA A 119 14.45 5.68 -8.68
C ALA A 119 13.75 6.95 -8.19
N ARG A 120 13.26 7.76 -9.12
CA ARG A 120 12.50 8.98 -8.82
C ARG A 120 11.21 8.99 -9.60
N ALA A 121 10.15 9.47 -8.95
CA ALA A 121 8.87 9.67 -9.57
C ALA A 121 8.23 10.95 -9.04
N LYS A 122 7.34 11.56 -9.84
CA LYS A 122 6.58 12.74 -9.46
C LYS A 122 5.13 12.57 -9.88
N GLY A 123 4.22 12.62 -8.92
CA GLY A 123 2.79 12.46 -9.18
C GLY A 123 2.44 11.18 -9.94
N ALA A 124 3.24 10.11 -9.76
CA ALA A 124 3.21 8.92 -10.62
C ALA A 124 2.23 7.84 -10.17
N HIS A 125 1.45 8.07 -9.10
CA HIS A 125 0.45 7.10 -8.67
C HIS A 125 -0.59 6.87 -9.78
N SER A 126 -0.92 5.62 -10.08
CA SER A 126 -1.79 5.22 -11.20
C SER A 126 -3.21 5.84 -11.16
N PHE A 127 -3.69 6.22 -9.99
CA PHE A 127 -4.96 6.93 -9.80
C PHE A 127 -4.79 8.45 -9.58
N GLY A 128 -3.60 8.99 -9.76
CA GLY A 128 -3.25 10.38 -9.46
C GLY A 128 -3.27 10.64 -7.96
N ASN A 129 -4.43 10.95 -7.39
CA ASN A 129 -4.58 11.08 -5.95
C ASN A 129 -4.93 9.71 -5.32
N PRO A 130 -4.04 9.08 -4.52
CA PRO A 130 -4.25 7.77 -3.91
C PRO A 130 -5.45 7.74 -2.95
N PHE A 131 -5.82 8.87 -2.33
CA PHE A 131 -7.01 8.96 -1.48
C PHE A 131 -8.29 8.50 -2.20
N ARG A 132 -8.38 8.62 -3.53
CA ARG A 132 -9.54 8.18 -4.32
C ARG A 132 -9.84 6.68 -4.21
N LEU A 133 -8.89 5.89 -3.74
CA LEU A 133 -9.08 4.45 -3.50
C LEU A 133 -9.82 4.16 -2.19
N LEU A 134 -9.73 5.03 -1.19
CA LEU A 134 -10.33 4.82 0.12
C LEU A 134 -11.88 4.71 0.08
N PRO A 135 -12.62 5.60 -0.61
CA PRO A 135 -14.07 5.46 -0.73
C PRO A 135 -14.51 4.14 -1.36
N TRP A 136 -13.72 3.63 -2.32
CA TRP A 136 -13.97 2.32 -2.90
C TRP A 136 -13.72 1.20 -1.87
N LEU A 137 -12.58 1.24 -1.15
CA LEU A 137 -12.21 0.24 -0.16
C LEU A 137 -13.23 0.16 0.97
N VAL A 138 -13.65 1.29 1.51
CA VAL A 138 -14.68 1.37 2.57
C VAL A 138 -15.98 0.68 2.13
N ARG A 139 -16.45 0.96 0.90
CA ARG A 139 -17.63 0.28 0.35
C ARG A 139 -17.40 -1.20 0.10
N HIS A 140 -16.20 -1.56 -0.35
CA HIS A 140 -15.83 -2.94 -0.63
C HIS A 140 -15.80 -3.79 0.64
N ALA A 141 -15.24 -3.27 1.72
CA ALA A 141 -15.23 -3.90 3.05
C ALA A 141 -16.65 -4.03 3.61
N ALA A 142 -17.43 -2.95 3.58
CA ALA A 142 -18.81 -2.93 4.07
C ALA A 142 -19.73 -3.96 3.36
N LYS A 143 -19.59 -4.15 2.03
CA LYS A 143 -20.31 -5.17 1.28
C LYS A 143 -19.99 -6.62 1.71
N ARG A 144 -18.88 -6.83 2.38
CA ARG A 144 -18.41 -8.10 2.93
C ARG A 144 -18.69 -8.24 4.44
N GLY A 145 -19.42 -7.29 5.01
CA GLY A 145 -19.76 -7.27 6.43
C GLY A 145 -18.60 -6.77 7.32
N HIS A 146 -17.53 -6.25 6.73
CA HIS A 146 -16.36 -5.74 7.45
C HIS A 146 -16.36 -4.22 7.53
N GLY A 147 -15.93 -3.67 8.68
CA GLY A 147 -15.54 -2.28 8.83
C GLY A 147 -14.04 -2.09 8.56
N LEU A 148 -13.62 -0.85 8.64
CA LEU A 148 -12.23 -0.48 8.85
C LEU A 148 -12.10 0.16 10.24
N HIS A 149 -10.96 -0.03 10.89
CA HIS A 149 -10.77 0.35 12.29
C HIS A 149 -9.70 1.43 12.44
N ALA A 150 -9.77 2.17 13.51
CA ALA A 150 -8.68 3.06 13.90
C ALA A 150 -7.38 2.25 14.07
N GLY A 151 -6.29 2.75 13.50
CA GLY A 151 -5.02 2.04 13.44
C GLY A 151 -4.79 1.27 12.14
N ASP A 152 -5.83 0.92 11.38
CA ASP A 152 -5.66 0.24 10.09
C ASP A 152 -4.76 1.05 9.15
N VAL A 153 -3.82 0.35 8.51
CA VAL A 153 -2.93 0.90 7.50
C VAL A 153 -3.38 0.41 6.12
N ILE A 154 -3.60 1.34 5.21
CA ILE A 154 -4.11 1.09 3.87
C ILE A 154 -3.04 1.54 2.88
N THR A 155 -2.34 0.60 2.27
CA THR A 155 -1.42 0.89 1.15
C THR A 155 -2.19 1.04 -0.16
N THR A 156 -1.64 1.75 -1.13
CA THR A 156 -2.40 2.23 -2.29
C THR A 156 -1.77 1.90 -3.63
N GLY A 157 -0.64 1.24 -3.65
CA GLY A 157 0.09 0.85 -4.86
C GLY A 157 1.32 1.71 -5.13
N ALA A 158 2.20 1.17 -5.96
CA ALA A 158 3.52 1.71 -6.24
C ALA A 158 3.51 3.10 -6.88
N TRP A 159 4.49 3.92 -6.47
CA TRP A 159 4.81 5.21 -7.10
C TRP A 159 5.99 5.11 -8.07
N THR A 160 6.93 4.23 -7.80
CA THR A 160 8.14 4.06 -8.62
C THR A 160 8.10 2.83 -9.52
N GLY A 161 7.03 2.03 -9.41
CA GLY A 161 6.98 0.71 -10.00
C GLY A 161 7.84 -0.30 -9.24
N LEU A 162 7.85 -1.53 -9.75
CA LEU A 162 8.58 -2.64 -9.14
C LEU A 162 10.08 -2.55 -9.46
N GLU A 163 10.89 -2.45 -8.42
CA GLU A 163 12.33 -2.55 -8.48
C GLU A 163 12.80 -3.89 -7.92
N ILE A 164 13.82 -4.49 -8.53
CA ILE A 164 14.39 -5.76 -8.05
C ILE A 164 15.67 -5.47 -7.27
N ALA A 165 15.70 -5.84 -6.00
CA ALA A 165 16.88 -5.79 -5.18
C ALA A 165 17.89 -6.88 -5.57
N LYS A 166 19.16 -6.68 -5.24
CA LYS A 166 20.22 -7.70 -5.33
C LYS A 166 20.73 -7.92 -3.92
N VAL A 167 20.82 -9.16 -3.53
CA VAL A 167 21.46 -9.62 -2.28
C VAL A 167 22.89 -10.04 -2.59
#